data_d7f48348e37bc2b1b61d3bfdfa9ced59
#
_entry.id   d7f48348e37bc2b1b61d3bfdfa9ced59
#
_cell.length_a   1.000
_cell.length_b   1.000
_cell.length_c   1.000
_cell.angle_alpha   90.00
_cell.angle_beta   90.00
_cell.angle_gamma   90.00
#
_symmetry.space_group_name_H-M   'P 1'
#
loop_
_entity.id
_entity.type
_entity.pdbx_description
1 polymer ?
#
loop_
_entity_poly.entity_id
_entity_poly.type
_entity_poly.pdbx_seq_one_letter_code
_entity_poly.pdbx_strand_id
1 'polypeptide(L)'
;AEAGRTRLGLAERLVGGLESENVRWGSEIENLRVASTTLIGDVMLAAGFVSYVGAFDQENREMLWKDIWAPDLLNKQIPMTAGCDPLNLLTSDGHTAKMISEGLPADRISIENGSVISNCKRWPLLIDPQVQGIKWLRTKEENNGLQVFQLNQKGWLRKVEQALSNGNVIIIENLGEDIDATMDPVLSRAIYKKGRAFYLRFGGEEVEYDSKFQLYLQTKLSNPHYKPEIAAQCTLINFIATERGLEDQLLAKMVGKERPELEETAQQLQ
;
A
#
# COMPACT_ATOMS: atom_id res chain seq x y z
N ALA A 1 -7.61 -28.15 57.42
CA ALA A 1 -7.65 -29.14 56.31
C ALA A 1 -8.32 -28.53 55.05
N GLU A 2 -9.43 -27.77 55.18
CA GLU A 2 -10.22 -27.22 54.05
C GLU A 2 -9.48 -26.11 53.26
N ALA A 3 -8.83 -25.19 53.96
CA ALA A 3 -8.01 -24.13 53.37
C ALA A 3 -6.80 -24.67 52.57
N GLY A 4 -6.26 -25.85 52.98
CA GLY A 4 -5.21 -26.52 52.26
C GLY A 4 -5.66 -27.17 50.95
N ARG A 5 -6.86 -27.76 50.95
CA ARG A 5 -7.47 -28.33 49.73
C ARG A 5 -7.80 -27.26 48.70
N THR A 6 -8.33 -26.11 49.15
CA THR A 6 -8.62 -24.99 48.25
C THR A 6 -7.37 -24.41 47.61
N ARG A 7 -6.27 -24.29 48.38
CA ARG A 7 -4.97 -23.83 47.82
C ARG A 7 -4.38 -24.83 46.83
N LEU A 8 -4.51 -26.14 47.13
CA LEU A 8 -4.03 -27.19 46.22
C LEU A 8 -4.82 -27.15 44.88
N GLY A 9 -6.16 -27.07 44.95
CA GLY A 9 -6.99 -26.98 43.76
C GLY A 9 -6.78 -25.71 42.93
N LEU A 10 -6.43 -24.58 43.58
CA LEU A 10 -6.02 -23.36 42.86
C LEU A 10 -4.63 -23.54 42.20
N ALA A 11 -3.68 -24.17 42.86
CA ALA A 11 -2.37 -24.49 42.31
C ALA A 11 -2.46 -25.44 41.09
N GLU A 12 -3.28 -26.48 41.20
CA GLU A 12 -3.53 -27.42 40.07
C GLU A 12 -4.16 -26.74 38.86
N ARG A 13 -5.12 -25.83 39.06
CA ARG A 13 -5.70 -25.03 37.96
C ARG A 13 -4.68 -24.08 37.34
N LEU A 14 -3.84 -23.46 38.16
CA LEU A 14 -2.76 -22.57 37.68
C LEU A 14 -1.71 -23.38 36.89
N VAL A 15 -1.29 -24.52 37.37
CA VAL A 15 -0.33 -25.38 36.67
C VAL A 15 -0.92 -25.90 35.36
N GLY A 16 -2.18 -26.37 35.36
CA GLY A 16 -2.85 -26.81 34.13
C GLY A 16 -3.04 -25.70 33.12
N GLY A 17 -3.36 -24.47 33.58
CA GLY A 17 -3.42 -23.29 32.70
C GLY A 17 -2.06 -22.93 32.10
N LEU A 18 -1.00 -22.98 32.93
CA LEU A 18 0.37 -22.74 32.47
C LEU A 18 0.88 -23.82 31.51
N GLU A 19 0.47 -25.05 31.68
CA GLU A 19 0.85 -26.17 30.82
C GLU A 19 0.22 -26.01 29.41
N SER A 20 -1.05 -25.64 29.34
CA SER A 20 -1.71 -25.33 28.06
C SER A 20 -1.07 -24.14 27.32
N GLU A 21 -0.70 -23.09 28.07
CA GLU A 21 0.01 -21.95 27.53
C GLU A 21 1.43 -22.35 27.06
N ASN A 22 2.12 -23.19 27.77
CA ASN A 22 3.46 -23.68 27.39
C ASN A 22 3.41 -24.47 26.07
N VAL A 23 2.42 -25.35 25.91
CA VAL A 23 2.20 -26.12 24.69
C VAL A 23 1.89 -25.15 23.53
N ARG A 24 1.02 -24.15 23.75
CA ARG A 24 0.68 -23.14 22.78
C ARG A 24 1.92 -22.33 22.34
N TRP A 25 2.71 -21.87 23.31
CA TRP A 25 3.94 -21.13 23.00
C TRP A 25 4.99 -21.99 22.31
N GLY A 26 5.10 -23.26 22.67
CA GLY A 26 5.97 -24.20 21.99
C GLY A 26 5.65 -24.35 20.52
N SER A 27 4.37 -24.52 20.19
CA SER A 27 3.91 -24.58 18.79
C SER A 27 4.11 -23.25 18.06
N GLU A 28 3.86 -22.12 18.72
CA GLU A 28 4.07 -20.79 18.15
C GLU A 28 5.54 -20.51 17.85
N ILE A 29 6.45 -20.90 18.74
CA ILE A 29 7.90 -20.78 18.50
C ILE A 29 8.32 -21.59 17.27
N GLU A 30 7.79 -22.79 17.10
CA GLU A 30 8.12 -23.61 15.93
C GLU A 30 7.55 -23.01 14.64
N ASN A 31 6.31 -22.50 14.67
CA ASN A 31 5.72 -21.78 13.56
C ASN A 31 6.54 -20.54 13.18
N LEU A 32 6.98 -19.77 14.17
CA LEU A 32 7.84 -18.59 13.96
C LEU A 32 9.22 -18.96 13.39
N ARG A 33 9.79 -20.10 13.80
CA ARG A 33 11.05 -20.59 13.23
C ARG A 33 10.89 -20.93 11.75
N VAL A 34 9.83 -21.66 11.39
CA VAL A 34 9.52 -21.98 9.99
C VAL A 34 9.29 -20.70 9.21
N ALA A 35 8.43 -19.79 9.70
CA ALA A 35 8.17 -18.51 9.08
C ALA A 35 9.45 -17.68 8.88
N SER A 36 10.39 -17.71 9.85
CA SER A 36 11.68 -17.02 9.74
C SER A 36 12.53 -17.56 8.59
N THR A 37 12.46 -18.86 8.27
CA THR A 37 13.21 -19.44 7.14
C THR A 37 12.61 -19.10 5.79
N THR A 38 11.28 -19.02 5.67
CA THR A 38 10.58 -18.71 4.43
C THR A 38 10.47 -17.21 4.15
N LEU A 39 10.68 -16.38 5.18
CA LEU A 39 10.53 -14.93 5.11
C LEU A 39 11.33 -14.28 3.98
N ILE A 40 12.51 -14.80 3.66
CA ILE A 40 13.38 -14.22 2.61
C ILE A 40 12.69 -14.31 1.25
N GLY A 41 12.19 -15.49 0.87
CA GLY A 41 11.49 -15.69 -0.39
C GLY A 41 10.17 -14.90 -0.45
N ASP A 42 9.43 -14.91 0.63
CA ASP A 42 8.16 -14.19 0.75
C ASP A 42 8.36 -12.68 0.59
N VAL A 43 9.36 -12.10 1.27
CA VAL A 43 9.69 -10.67 1.15
C VAL A 43 10.24 -10.31 -0.23
N MET A 44 11.03 -11.18 -0.87
CA MET A 44 11.48 -10.95 -2.24
C MET A 44 10.30 -10.90 -3.21
N LEU A 45 9.33 -11.81 -3.07
CA LEU A 45 8.12 -11.81 -3.87
C LEU A 45 7.30 -10.54 -3.65
N ALA A 46 7.07 -10.15 -2.40
CA ALA A 46 6.35 -8.93 -2.04
C ALA A 46 7.06 -7.65 -2.53
N ALA A 47 8.38 -7.60 -2.44
CA ALA A 47 9.17 -6.47 -2.94
C ALA A 47 9.08 -6.34 -4.48
N GLY A 48 9.13 -7.46 -5.19
CA GLY A 48 8.90 -7.52 -6.63
C GLY A 48 7.50 -7.04 -6.99
N PHE A 49 6.50 -7.51 -6.24
CA PHE A 49 5.11 -7.11 -6.40
C PHE A 49 4.94 -5.58 -6.28
N VAL A 50 5.38 -4.97 -5.18
CA VAL A 50 5.28 -3.51 -4.99
C VAL A 50 6.04 -2.73 -6.06
N SER A 51 7.18 -3.25 -6.53
CA SER A 51 8.08 -2.50 -7.41
C SER A 51 7.68 -2.53 -8.88
N TYR A 52 7.04 -3.62 -9.34
CA TYR A 52 6.89 -3.88 -10.77
C TYR A 52 5.48 -4.17 -11.24
N VAL A 53 4.58 -4.73 -10.40
CA VAL A 53 3.28 -5.16 -10.92
C VAL A 53 2.25 -4.04 -11.06
N GLY A 54 2.46 -2.90 -10.41
CA GLY A 54 1.47 -1.82 -10.35
C GLY A 54 0.91 -1.37 -11.70
N ALA A 55 1.72 -1.40 -12.76
CA ALA A 55 1.31 -0.98 -14.11
C ALA A 55 0.45 -2.00 -14.85
N PHE A 56 0.46 -3.27 -14.42
CA PHE A 56 -0.23 -4.36 -15.11
C PHE A 56 -1.69 -4.51 -14.64
N ASP A 57 -2.50 -5.16 -15.46
CA ASP A 57 -3.83 -5.65 -15.12
C ASP A 57 -3.78 -6.86 -14.18
N GLN A 58 -4.92 -7.28 -13.67
CA GLN A 58 -5.01 -8.34 -12.66
C GLN A 58 -4.46 -9.68 -13.16
N GLU A 59 -4.79 -10.07 -14.40
CA GLU A 59 -4.38 -11.36 -14.97
C GLU A 59 -2.85 -11.43 -15.14
N ASN A 60 -2.26 -10.37 -15.68
CA ASN A 60 -0.82 -10.28 -15.84
C ASN A 60 -0.07 -10.19 -14.50
N ARG A 61 -0.65 -9.52 -13.48
CA ARG A 61 -0.08 -9.53 -12.12
C ARG A 61 -0.02 -10.93 -11.56
N GLU A 62 -1.15 -11.65 -11.60
CA GLU A 62 -1.25 -13.01 -11.06
C GLU A 62 -0.28 -13.96 -11.79
N MET A 63 -0.23 -13.90 -13.10
CA MET A 63 0.73 -14.67 -13.90
C MET A 63 2.17 -14.40 -13.48
N LEU A 64 2.55 -13.12 -13.31
CA LEU A 64 3.92 -12.75 -12.98
C LEU A 64 4.36 -13.32 -11.62
N TRP A 65 3.59 -13.07 -10.56
CA TRP A 65 4.05 -13.47 -9.23
C TRP A 65 3.84 -14.96 -8.95
N LYS A 66 2.75 -15.56 -9.47
CA LYS A 66 2.35 -16.94 -9.17
C LYS A 66 2.99 -17.96 -10.11
N ASP A 67 2.98 -17.66 -11.43
CA ASP A 67 3.40 -18.66 -12.44
C ASP A 67 4.87 -18.46 -12.85
N ILE A 68 5.45 -17.28 -12.66
CA ILE A 68 6.83 -17.00 -13.08
C ILE A 68 7.74 -16.82 -11.87
N TRP A 69 7.49 -15.85 -10.97
CA TRP A 69 8.45 -15.49 -9.93
C TRP A 69 8.51 -16.51 -8.79
N ALA A 70 7.37 -16.98 -8.31
CA ALA A 70 7.35 -17.96 -7.23
C ALA A 70 8.03 -19.29 -7.63
N PRO A 71 7.78 -19.88 -8.81
CA PRO A 71 8.52 -21.04 -9.28
C PRO A 71 10.01 -20.78 -9.50
N ASP A 72 10.41 -19.58 -9.98
CA ASP A 72 11.82 -19.23 -10.17
C ASP A 72 12.57 -19.15 -8.83
N LEU A 73 11.95 -18.57 -7.81
CA LEU A 73 12.52 -18.53 -6.45
C LEU A 73 12.72 -19.95 -5.89
N LEU A 74 11.73 -20.83 -6.05
CA LEU A 74 11.81 -22.22 -5.62
C LEU A 74 12.90 -22.99 -6.40
N ASN A 75 13.01 -22.80 -7.71
CA ASN A 75 14.06 -23.40 -8.53
C ASN A 75 15.48 -22.96 -8.11
N LYS A 76 15.60 -21.74 -7.60
CA LYS A 76 16.83 -21.20 -7.03
C LYS A 76 17.08 -21.63 -5.58
N GLN A 77 16.24 -22.53 -5.07
CA GLN A 77 16.33 -23.04 -3.68
C GLN A 77 16.19 -21.94 -2.62
N ILE A 78 15.48 -20.87 -2.94
CA ILE A 78 15.15 -19.82 -1.97
C ILE A 78 13.88 -20.29 -1.24
N PRO A 79 13.95 -20.52 0.09
CA PRO A 79 12.80 -20.99 0.83
C PRO A 79 11.72 -19.91 0.87
N MET A 80 10.47 -20.31 0.58
CA MET A 80 9.30 -19.47 0.65
C MET A 80 8.08 -20.26 1.13
N THR A 81 7.08 -19.56 1.62
CA THR A 81 5.83 -20.18 2.07
C THR A 81 5.03 -20.68 0.85
N ALA A 82 4.60 -21.94 0.91
CA ALA A 82 3.82 -22.53 -0.17
C ALA A 82 2.51 -21.75 -0.39
N GLY A 83 2.26 -21.31 -1.63
CA GLY A 83 1.07 -20.52 -1.97
C GLY A 83 1.04 -19.12 -1.37
N CYS A 84 2.19 -18.56 -1.02
CA CYS A 84 2.30 -17.18 -0.50
C CYS A 84 1.65 -16.20 -1.47
N ASP A 85 0.64 -15.47 -1.00
CA ASP A 85 0.07 -14.33 -1.72
C ASP A 85 0.79 -13.06 -1.23
N PRO A 86 1.46 -12.29 -2.12
CA PRO A 86 2.17 -11.07 -1.73
C PRO A 86 1.30 -10.06 -0.98
N LEU A 87 0.00 -10.03 -1.28
CA LEU A 87 -0.94 -9.12 -0.64
C LEU A 87 -1.02 -9.34 0.87
N ASN A 88 -1.00 -10.60 1.34
CA ASN A 88 -1.08 -10.94 2.76
C ASN A 88 0.12 -10.45 3.58
N LEU A 89 1.27 -10.21 2.93
CA LEU A 89 2.44 -9.61 3.56
C LEU A 89 2.40 -8.08 3.57
N LEU A 90 1.73 -7.49 2.58
CA LEU A 90 1.71 -6.05 2.37
C LEU A 90 0.59 -5.35 3.15
N THR A 91 -0.49 -6.07 3.43
CA THR A 91 -1.65 -5.52 4.14
C THR A 91 -2.28 -6.55 5.08
N SER A 92 -2.97 -6.06 6.10
CA SER A 92 -3.80 -6.87 7.01
C SER A 92 -5.28 -6.62 6.73
N ASP A 93 -6.15 -7.53 7.19
CA ASP A 93 -7.61 -7.38 7.03
C ASP A 93 -8.11 -6.04 7.60
N GLY A 94 -7.59 -5.63 8.77
CA GLY A 94 -7.93 -4.34 9.37
C GLY A 94 -7.49 -3.15 8.53
N HIS A 95 -6.32 -3.23 7.86
CA HIS A 95 -5.87 -2.18 6.95
C HIS A 95 -6.71 -2.16 5.66
N THR A 96 -7.08 -3.33 5.15
CA THR A 96 -7.98 -3.45 3.98
C THR A 96 -9.35 -2.85 4.29
N ALA A 97 -9.95 -3.20 5.43
CA ALA A 97 -11.22 -2.62 5.87
C ALA A 97 -11.15 -1.10 6.01
N LYS A 98 -10.04 -0.58 6.53
CA LYS A 98 -9.80 0.87 6.62
C LYS A 98 -9.76 1.52 5.23
N MET A 99 -9.02 0.96 4.28
CA MET A 99 -8.96 1.49 2.90
C MET A 99 -10.34 1.52 2.23
N ILE A 100 -11.15 0.48 2.43
CA ILE A 100 -12.53 0.41 1.92
C ILE A 100 -13.41 1.47 2.58
N SER A 101 -13.31 1.66 3.89
CA SER A 101 -14.06 2.69 4.62
C SER A 101 -13.68 4.11 4.20
N GLU A 102 -12.45 4.33 3.76
CA GLU A 102 -11.96 5.59 3.17
C GLU A 102 -12.45 5.79 1.71
N GLY A 103 -13.15 4.82 1.13
CA GLY A 103 -13.77 4.90 -0.19
C GLY A 103 -12.99 4.23 -1.32
N LEU A 104 -12.01 3.37 -1.00
CA LEU A 104 -11.38 2.50 -2.00
C LEU A 104 -12.38 1.42 -2.42
N PRO A 105 -12.52 1.10 -3.72
CA PRO A 105 -13.35 -0.02 -4.15
C PRO A 105 -12.89 -1.35 -3.53
N ALA A 106 -13.85 -2.22 -3.20
CA ALA A 106 -13.58 -3.47 -2.50
C ALA A 106 -13.11 -4.62 -3.41
N ASP A 107 -12.89 -4.36 -4.69
CA ASP A 107 -12.34 -5.33 -5.63
C ASP A 107 -10.84 -5.58 -5.39
N ARG A 108 -10.39 -6.79 -5.71
CA ARG A 108 -9.01 -7.22 -5.44
C ARG A 108 -7.96 -6.29 -6.02
N ILE A 109 -8.13 -5.84 -7.28
CA ILE A 109 -7.14 -4.98 -7.92
C ILE A 109 -7.02 -3.62 -7.24
N SER A 110 -8.13 -3.05 -6.74
CA SER A 110 -8.13 -1.80 -5.98
C SER A 110 -7.41 -1.97 -4.65
N ILE A 111 -7.61 -3.09 -3.95
CA ILE A 111 -6.92 -3.40 -2.69
C ILE A 111 -5.42 -3.60 -2.94
N GLU A 112 -5.03 -4.31 -4.00
CA GLU A 112 -3.63 -4.44 -4.41
C GLU A 112 -3.00 -3.08 -4.71
N ASN A 113 -3.70 -2.22 -5.46
CA ASN A 113 -3.24 -0.86 -5.76
C ASN A 113 -3.07 -0.02 -4.49
N GLY A 114 -4.03 -0.07 -3.57
CA GLY A 114 -3.94 0.60 -2.27
C GLY A 114 -2.77 0.11 -1.44
N SER A 115 -2.51 -1.20 -1.48
CA SER A 115 -1.36 -1.83 -0.80
C SER A 115 -0.04 -1.42 -1.43
N VAL A 116 0.06 -1.37 -2.77
CA VAL A 116 1.24 -0.87 -3.48
C VAL A 116 1.51 0.59 -3.12
N ILE A 117 0.49 1.47 -3.14
CA ILE A 117 0.62 2.88 -2.77
C ILE A 117 1.14 3.04 -1.34
N SER A 118 0.64 2.23 -0.42
CA SER A 118 1.00 2.32 1.00
C SER A 118 2.43 1.84 1.30
N ASN A 119 2.98 0.96 0.46
CA ASN A 119 4.27 0.32 0.68
C ASN A 119 5.38 0.77 -0.30
N CYS A 120 5.05 1.46 -1.40
CA CYS A 120 6.06 1.86 -2.37
C CYS A 120 6.98 2.97 -1.82
N LYS A 121 8.24 2.90 -2.20
CA LYS A 121 9.26 3.91 -1.85
C LYS A 121 9.30 5.07 -2.84
N ARG A 122 9.04 4.80 -4.12
CA ARG A 122 8.97 5.79 -5.19
C ARG A 122 7.62 6.52 -5.13
N TRP A 123 7.53 7.69 -5.77
CA TRP A 123 6.29 8.44 -5.81
C TRP A 123 5.21 7.67 -6.60
N PRO A 124 4.02 7.43 -6.04
CA PRO A 124 2.94 6.79 -6.76
C PRO A 124 2.46 7.68 -7.93
N LEU A 125 2.38 7.09 -9.12
CA LEU A 125 1.78 7.71 -10.31
C LEU A 125 0.58 6.87 -10.74
N LEU A 126 -0.61 7.38 -10.47
CA LEU A 126 -1.86 6.69 -10.71
C LEU A 126 -2.35 6.94 -12.16
N ILE A 127 -2.55 5.87 -12.89
CA ILE A 127 -3.30 5.87 -14.16
C ILE A 127 -4.76 5.65 -13.79
N ASP A 128 -5.50 6.74 -13.60
CA ASP A 128 -6.83 6.72 -13.00
C ASP A 128 -7.82 7.58 -13.81
N PRO A 129 -8.29 7.11 -14.98
CA PRO A 129 -9.25 7.83 -15.82
C PRO A 129 -10.58 8.08 -15.11
N GLN A 130 -10.99 7.17 -14.22
CA GLN A 130 -12.26 7.17 -13.52
C GLN A 130 -12.21 7.90 -12.17
N VAL A 131 -11.02 8.37 -11.76
CA VAL A 131 -10.84 9.17 -10.54
C VAL A 131 -11.21 8.39 -9.25
N GLN A 132 -11.09 7.06 -9.28
CA GLN A 132 -11.41 6.20 -8.12
C GLN A 132 -10.28 6.24 -7.07
N GLY A 133 -9.04 6.01 -7.50
CA GLY A 133 -7.87 6.05 -6.64
C GLY A 133 -7.62 7.42 -6.02
N ILE A 134 -7.80 8.48 -6.81
CA ILE A 134 -7.65 9.86 -6.32
C ILE A 134 -8.73 10.22 -5.28
N LYS A 135 -9.96 9.76 -5.47
CA LYS A 135 -11.04 9.99 -4.51
C LYS A 135 -10.70 9.38 -3.15
N TRP A 136 -10.21 8.16 -3.16
CA TRP A 136 -9.74 7.48 -1.95
C TRP A 136 -8.57 8.23 -1.30
N LEU A 137 -7.54 8.62 -2.07
CA LEU A 137 -6.38 9.34 -1.55
C LEU A 137 -6.75 10.68 -0.92
N ARG A 138 -7.72 11.40 -1.47
CA ARG A 138 -8.22 12.65 -0.87
C ARG A 138 -8.82 12.41 0.51
N THR A 139 -9.60 11.35 0.70
CA THR A 139 -10.18 11.00 2.01
C THR A 139 -9.07 10.55 2.98
N LYS A 140 -8.17 9.68 2.52
CA LYS A 140 -7.06 9.16 3.32
C LYS A 140 -6.15 10.27 3.85
N GLU A 141 -5.81 11.25 3.03
CA GLU A 141 -4.83 12.30 3.34
C GLU A 141 -5.48 13.62 3.81
N GLU A 142 -6.79 13.68 3.99
CA GLU A 142 -7.52 14.89 4.36
C GLU A 142 -6.94 15.61 5.58
N ASN A 143 -6.51 14.85 6.58
CA ASN A 143 -5.97 15.39 7.83
C ASN A 143 -4.46 15.73 7.78
N ASN A 144 -3.78 15.44 6.65
CA ASN A 144 -2.32 15.59 6.51
C ASN A 144 -1.91 16.86 5.75
N GLY A 145 -2.73 17.90 5.79
CA GLY A 145 -2.43 19.17 5.10
C GLY A 145 -2.47 19.05 3.58
N LEU A 146 -3.37 18.22 3.08
CA LEU A 146 -3.50 17.90 1.67
C LEU A 146 -3.71 19.15 0.80
N GLN A 147 -2.91 19.25 -0.26
CA GLN A 147 -3.09 20.22 -1.34
C GLN A 147 -3.28 19.50 -2.67
N VAL A 148 -4.32 19.88 -3.40
CA VAL A 148 -4.64 19.29 -4.71
C VAL A 148 -4.61 20.38 -5.77
N PHE A 149 -3.85 20.18 -6.83
CA PHE A 149 -3.74 21.14 -7.94
C PHE A 149 -3.22 20.47 -9.22
N GLN A 150 -3.19 21.24 -10.30
CA GLN A 150 -2.64 20.84 -11.60
C GLN A 150 -1.45 21.72 -11.94
N LEU A 151 -0.46 21.20 -12.67
CA LEU A 151 0.76 21.94 -13.06
C LEU A 151 0.50 23.12 -13.99
N ASN A 152 -0.68 23.18 -14.65
CA ASN A 152 -1.08 24.30 -15.48
C ASN A 152 -1.68 25.49 -14.70
N GLN A 153 -1.90 25.36 -13.39
CA GLN A 153 -2.46 26.42 -12.56
C GLN A 153 -1.40 27.44 -12.16
N LYS A 154 -1.77 28.73 -12.16
CA LYS A 154 -0.86 29.79 -11.67
C LYS A 154 -0.49 29.56 -10.21
N GLY A 155 0.81 29.68 -9.90
CA GLY A 155 1.31 29.60 -8.53
C GLY A 155 1.53 28.18 -7.99
N TRP A 156 1.47 27.16 -8.83
CA TRP A 156 1.75 25.78 -8.43
C TRP A 156 3.16 25.61 -7.83
N LEU A 157 4.17 26.32 -8.35
CA LEU A 157 5.54 26.29 -7.81
C LEU A 157 5.57 26.63 -6.31
N ARG A 158 4.93 27.74 -5.90
CA ARG A 158 4.87 28.15 -4.49
C ARG A 158 4.16 27.11 -3.62
N LYS A 159 3.12 26.45 -4.14
CA LYS A 159 2.43 25.39 -3.40
C LYS A 159 3.34 24.20 -3.14
N VAL A 160 4.14 23.81 -4.14
CA VAL A 160 5.13 22.73 -3.98
C VAL A 160 6.22 23.13 -2.98
N GLU A 161 6.78 24.34 -3.09
CA GLU A 161 7.78 24.88 -2.14
C GLU A 161 7.28 24.86 -0.69
N GLN A 162 6.07 25.37 -0.47
CA GLN A 162 5.46 25.37 0.86
C GLN A 162 5.23 23.97 1.40
N ALA A 163 4.80 23.05 0.56
CA ALA A 163 4.55 21.68 0.98
C ALA A 163 5.85 20.92 1.26
N LEU A 164 6.91 21.15 0.48
CA LEU A 164 8.25 20.61 0.73
C LEU A 164 8.77 21.04 2.11
N SER A 165 8.63 22.33 2.43
CA SER A 165 9.11 22.90 3.70
C SER A 165 8.25 22.51 4.89
N ASN A 166 6.94 22.36 4.71
CA ASN A 166 6.00 22.06 5.81
C ASN A 166 5.76 20.56 6.01
N GLY A 167 6.25 19.70 5.11
CA GLY A 167 5.97 18.26 5.15
C GLY A 167 4.53 17.91 4.80
N ASN A 168 3.86 18.73 3.99
CA ASN A 168 2.47 18.51 3.59
C ASN A 168 2.35 17.47 2.47
N VAL A 169 1.14 16.97 2.29
CA VAL A 169 0.80 16.05 1.20
C VAL A 169 0.33 16.82 -0.02
N ILE A 170 0.86 16.45 -1.19
CA ILE A 170 0.44 17.02 -2.47
C ILE A 170 -0.14 15.93 -3.37
N ILE A 171 -1.26 16.24 -4.01
CA ILE A 171 -1.79 15.49 -5.15
C ILE A 171 -1.72 16.39 -6.38
N ILE A 172 -0.97 15.98 -7.39
CA ILE A 172 -0.94 16.64 -8.71
C ILE A 172 -1.80 15.83 -9.65
N GLU A 173 -2.90 16.45 -10.09
CA GLU A 173 -3.90 15.82 -10.93
C GLU A 173 -3.75 16.16 -12.40
N ASN A 174 -4.31 15.27 -13.22
CA ASN A 174 -4.45 15.46 -14.67
C ASN A 174 -3.11 15.74 -15.37
N LEU A 175 -2.09 14.95 -15.00
CA LEU A 175 -0.78 15.02 -15.65
C LEU A 175 -0.87 14.52 -17.09
N GLY A 176 -0.20 15.24 -18.01
CA GLY A 176 0.09 14.75 -19.33
C GLY A 176 1.26 13.76 -19.34
N GLU A 177 1.70 13.36 -20.51
CA GLU A 177 2.87 12.50 -20.68
C GLU A 177 4.18 13.23 -20.40
N ASP A 178 4.22 14.53 -20.67
CA ASP A 178 5.34 15.40 -20.33
C ASP A 178 5.09 16.08 -18.99
N ILE A 179 6.01 15.88 -18.06
CA ILE A 179 6.05 16.55 -16.77
C ILE A 179 7.06 17.70 -16.85
N ASP A 180 6.73 18.84 -16.25
CA ASP A 180 7.62 20.00 -16.22
C ASP A 180 8.96 19.62 -15.57
N ALA A 181 10.08 19.91 -16.24
CA ALA A 181 11.42 19.58 -15.80
C ALA A 181 11.78 20.21 -14.43
N THR A 182 11.07 21.24 -14.00
CA THR A 182 11.21 21.81 -12.66
C THR A 182 10.88 20.79 -11.55
N MET A 183 10.06 19.78 -11.86
CA MET A 183 9.71 18.70 -10.94
C MET A 183 10.79 17.62 -10.82
N ASP A 184 11.75 17.52 -11.73
CA ASP A 184 12.78 16.47 -11.74
C ASP A 184 13.52 16.31 -10.42
N PRO A 185 13.96 17.38 -9.72
CA PRO A 185 14.62 17.25 -8.43
C PRO A 185 13.72 16.63 -7.34
N VAL A 186 12.40 16.91 -7.41
CA VAL A 186 11.42 16.33 -6.47
C VAL A 186 11.16 14.87 -6.81
N LEU A 187 10.98 14.54 -8.08
CA LEU A 187 10.74 13.17 -8.56
C LEU A 187 11.93 12.25 -8.25
N SER A 188 13.14 12.72 -8.55
CA SER A 188 14.39 11.99 -8.29
C SER A 188 14.82 12.01 -6.82
N ARG A 189 14.11 12.77 -5.97
CA ARG A 189 14.51 12.99 -4.56
C ARG A 189 15.97 13.45 -4.44
N ALA A 190 16.37 14.45 -5.25
CA ALA A 190 17.71 15.00 -5.25
C ALA A 190 17.98 15.84 -3.98
N ILE A 191 17.84 15.19 -2.82
CA ILE A 191 17.93 15.78 -1.49
C ILE A 191 19.38 15.77 -1.04
N TYR A 192 19.86 16.88 -0.51
CA TYR A 192 21.19 17.00 0.09
C TYR A 192 21.11 17.60 1.50
N LYS A 193 22.10 17.26 2.32
CA LYS A 193 22.17 17.73 3.70
C LYS A 193 23.00 18.99 3.76
N LYS A 194 22.47 20.04 4.41
CA LYS A 194 23.17 21.29 4.68
C LYS A 194 22.98 21.65 6.15
N GLY A 195 24.03 21.49 6.94
CA GLY A 195 23.95 21.65 8.39
C GLY A 195 23.10 20.55 9.05
N ARG A 196 22.02 20.94 9.72
CA ARG A 196 21.10 20.02 10.42
C ARG A 196 19.84 19.69 9.62
N ALA A 197 19.57 20.39 8.53
CA ALA A 197 18.39 20.26 7.71
C ALA A 197 18.71 19.64 6.34
N PHE A 198 17.69 19.13 5.67
CA PHE A 198 17.75 18.64 4.32
C PHE A 198 17.18 19.67 3.36
N TYR A 199 17.77 19.77 2.19
CA TYR A 199 17.41 20.74 1.16
C TYR A 199 17.28 20.07 -0.21
N LEU A 200 16.52 20.71 -1.07
CA LEU A 200 16.32 20.33 -2.46
C LEU A 200 16.38 21.61 -3.31
N ARG A 201 16.93 21.54 -4.52
CA ARG A 201 16.85 22.65 -5.48
C ARG A 201 15.57 22.57 -6.26
N PHE A 202 14.68 23.54 -6.09
CA PHE A 202 13.40 23.59 -6.77
C PHE A 202 13.14 25.01 -7.32
N GLY A 203 12.75 25.10 -8.60
CA GLY A 203 12.50 26.41 -9.21
C GLY A 203 13.73 27.35 -9.28
N GLY A 204 14.94 26.82 -9.10
CA GLY A 204 16.18 27.60 -9.06
C GLY A 204 16.62 28.03 -7.65
N GLU A 205 15.80 27.81 -6.65
CA GLU A 205 16.06 28.13 -5.24
C GLU A 205 16.36 26.91 -4.37
N GLU A 206 17.01 27.11 -3.23
CA GLU A 206 17.20 26.07 -2.23
C GLU A 206 15.97 26.05 -1.30
N VAL A 207 15.21 24.98 -1.33
CA VAL A 207 14.02 24.78 -0.50
C VAL A 207 14.32 23.76 0.58
N GLU A 208 13.95 24.02 1.81
CA GLU A 208 14.06 23.06 2.91
C GLU A 208 13.12 21.87 2.65
N TYR A 209 13.59 20.66 2.95
CA TYR A 209 12.86 19.43 2.72
C TYR A 209 12.48 18.76 4.04
N ASP A 210 11.20 18.65 4.31
CA ASP A 210 10.69 17.87 5.44
C ASP A 210 10.44 16.41 5.00
N SER A 211 10.91 15.47 5.80
CA SER A 211 10.78 14.03 5.56
C SER A 211 9.34 13.51 5.54
N LYS A 212 8.40 14.27 6.07
CA LYS A 212 6.96 13.94 6.04
C LYS A 212 6.29 14.27 4.71
N PHE A 213 6.97 15.02 3.85
CA PHE A 213 6.44 15.38 2.53
C PHE A 213 6.05 14.13 1.73
N GLN A 214 4.84 14.13 1.17
CA GLN A 214 4.33 13.07 0.31
C GLN A 214 3.80 13.67 -0.98
N LEU A 215 4.09 12.97 -2.10
CA LEU A 215 3.66 13.36 -3.43
C LEU A 215 2.91 12.21 -4.09
N TYR A 216 1.72 12.49 -4.56
CA TYR A 216 0.91 11.62 -5.39
C TYR A 216 0.69 12.27 -6.74
N LEU A 217 0.88 11.52 -7.80
CA LEU A 217 0.70 11.94 -9.18
C LEU A 217 -0.47 11.20 -9.79
N GLN A 218 -1.27 11.86 -10.61
CA GLN A 218 -2.41 11.23 -11.26
C GLN A 218 -2.54 11.70 -12.71
N THR A 219 -2.84 10.77 -13.60
CA THR A 219 -3.21 11.02 -14.98
C THR A 219 -4.60 10.45 -15.30
N LYS A 220 -5.34 11.14 -16.17
CA LYS A 220 -6.58 10.64 -16.75
C LYS A 220 -6.37 9.88 -18.06
N LEU A 221 -5.15 9.88 -18.57
CA LEU A 221 -4.80 9.10 -19.75
C LEU A 221 -4.92 7.60 -19.42
N SER A 222 -5.58 6.85 -20.28
CA SER A 222 -5.77 5.40 -20.09
C SER A 222 -4.53 4.58 -20.51
N ASN A 223 -3.71 5.10 -21.39
CA ASN A 223 -2.47 4.43 -21.83
C ASN A 223 -1.35 5.46 -22.03
N PRO A 224 -0.85 6.08 -20.95
CA PRO A 224 0.20 7.09 -21.07
C PRO A 224 1.56 6.45 -21.37
N HIS A 225 2.35 7.13 -22.23
CA HIS A 225 3.71 6.72 -22.60
C HIS A 225 4.71 7.66 -21.92
N TYR A 226 4.96 7.44 -20.64
CA TYR A 226 5.94 8.23 -19.90
C TYR A 226 7.38 7.89 -20.33
N LYS A 227 8.23 8.91 -20.33
CA LYS A 227 9.67 8.71 -20.57
C LYS A 227 10.26 7.75 -19.55
N PRO A 228 11.27 6.93 -19.92
CA PRO A 228 11.89 5.96 -19.01
C PRO A 228 12.41 6.59 -17.71
N GLU A 229 12.89 7.84 -17.78
CA GLU A 229 13.40 8.59 -16.62
C GLU A 229 12.29 8.81 -15.57
N ILE A 230 11.10 9.18 -16.01
CA ILE A 230 9.93 9.39 -15.13
C ILE A 230 9.44 8.05 -14.58
N ALA A 231 9.31 7.04 -15.45
CA ALA A 231 8.88 5.72 -15.06
C ALA A 231 9.82 5.06 -14.02
N ALA A 232 11.13 5.37 -14.08
CA ALA A 232 12.11 4.89 -13.12
C ALA A 232 12.00 5.58 -11.74
N GLN A 233 11.57 6.84 -11.71
CA GLN A 233 11.45 7.64 -10.48
C GLN A 233 10.10 7.46 -9.78
N CYS A 234 9.07 6.98 -10.49
CA CYS A 234 7.72 6.78 -9.99
C CYS A 234 7.36 5.29 -9.92
N THR A 235 6.36 4.96 -9.12
CA THR A 235 5.67 3.67 -9.18
C THR A 235 4.38 3.86 -9.96
N LEU A 236 4.33 3.32 -11.18
CA LEU A 236 3.13 3.34 -12.01
C LEU A 236 2.09 2.39 -11.42
N ILE A 237 0.86 2.87 -11.25
CA ILE A 237 -0.23 2.09 -10.66
C ILE A 237 -1.48 2.25 -11.51
N ASN A 238 -1.93 1.14 -12.05
CA ASN A 238 -3.07 1.09 -12.96
C ASN A 238 -4.38 0.94 -12.18
N PHE A 239 -5.18 2.03 -12.15
CA PHE A 239 -6.53 2.06 -11.60
C PHE A 239 -7.63 1.98 -12.66
N ILE A 240 -7.31 1.49 -13.85
CA ILE A 240 -8.33 1.29 -14.88
C ILE A 240 -9.24 0.16 -14.42
N ALA A 241 -10.54 0.43 -14.35
CA ALA A 241 -11.52 -0.58 -14.02
C ALA A 241 -11.56 -1.65 -15.11
N THR A 242 -11.36 -2.89 -14.70
CA THR A 242 -11.54 -4.06 -15.56
C THR A 242 -13.01 -4.49 -15.57
N GLU A 243 -13.45 -5.24 -16.58
CA GLU A 243 -14.80 -5.80 -16.64
C GLU A 243 -15.13 -6.58 -15.36
N ARG A 244 -14.22 -7.45 -14.93
CA ARG A 244 -14.34 -8.22 -13.68
C ARG A 244 -14.41 -7.33 -12.44
N GLY A 245 -13.57 -6.29 -12.36
CA GLY A 245 -13.61 -5.33 -11.26
C GLY A 245 -14.93 -4.56 -11.20
N LEU A 246 -15.53 -4.25 -12.35
CA LEU A 246 -16.87 -3.63 -12.43
C LEU A 246 -17.97 -4.61 -11.99
N GLU A 247 -17.88 -5.88 -12.37
CA GLU A 247 -18.80 -6.92 -11.90
C GLU A 247 -18.76 -7.05 -10.38
N ASP A 248 -17.56 -7.12 -9.78
CA ASP A 248 -17.37 -7.19 -8.33
C ASP A 248 -17.95 -5.96 -7.62
N GLN A 249 -17.69 -4.75 -8.14
CA GLN A 249 -18.24 -3.51 -7.61
C GLN A 249 -19.78 -3.43 -7.72
N LEU A 250 -20.34 -3.89 -8.83
CA LEU A 250 -21.78 -3.95 -9.02
C LEU A 250 -22.42 -4.98 -8.09
N LEU A 251 -21.80 -6.14 -7.94
CA LEU A 251 -22.26 -7.19 -7.03
C LEU A 251 -22.29 -6.66 -5.57
N ALA A 252 -21.21 -6.05 -5.12
CA ALA A 252 -21.15 -5.45 -3.79
C ALA A 252 -22.27 -4.40 -3.57
N LYS A 253 -22.51 -3.52 -4.56
CA LYS A 253 -23.60 -2.55 -4.50
C LYS A 253 -24.99 -3.18 -4.51
N MET A 254 -25.20 -4.27 -5.26
CA MET A 254 -26.46 -5.00 -5.28
C MET A 254 -26.71 -5.68 -3.93
N VAL A 255 -25.71 -6.35 -3.37
CA VAL A 255 -25.83 -7.01 -2.07
C VAL A 255 -26.14 -5.98 -0.98
N GLY A 256 -25.44 -4.85 -0.94
CA GLY A 256 -25.71 -3.78 0.05
C GLY A 256 -27.10 -3.14 -0.08
N LYS A 257 -27.71 -3.15 -1.28
CA LYS A 257 -29.08 -2.67 -1.48
C LYS A 257 -30.16 -3.70 -1.21
N GLU A 258 -29.94 -4.95 -1.62
CA GLU A 258 -30.95 -6.02 -1.49
C GLU A 258 -30.90 -6.72 -0.13
N ARG A 259 -29.71 -6.78 0.48
CA ARG A 259 -29.47 -7.48 1.75
C ARG A 259 -28.56 -6.69 2.69
N PRO A 260 -28.99 -5.50 3.18
CA PRO A 260 -28.19 -4.66 4.06
C PRO A 260 -27.76 -5.40 5.35
N GLU A 261 -28.56 -6.33 5.84
CA GLU A 261 -28.27 -7.20 6.97
C GLU A 261 -27.02 -8.08 6.81
N LEU A 262 -26.68 -8.48 5.57
CA LEU A 262 -25.46 -9.25 5.30
C LEU A 262 -24.21 -8.35 5.34
N GLU A 263 -24.34 -7.11 4.91
CA GLU A 263 -23.26 -6.12 4.95
C GLU A 263 -22.96 -5.69 6.40
N GLU A 264 -24.03 -5.46 7.22
CA GLU A 264 -23.87 -5.20 8.66
C GLU A 264 -23.23 -6.37 9.39
N THR A 265 -23.61 -7.63 9.03
CA THR A 265 -23.02 -8.83 9.64
C THR A 265 -21.56 -8.99 9.24
N ALA A 266 -21.19 -8.72 7.99
CA ALA A 266 -19.80 -8.75 7.52
C ALA A 266 -18.93 -7.70 8.22
N GLN A 267 -19.46 -6.50 8.46
CA GLN A 267 -18.77 -5.44 9.21
C GLN A 267 -18.63 -5.74 10.70
N GLN A 268 -19.53 -6.53 11.29
CA GLN A 268 -19.43 -6.97 12.71
C GLN A 268 -18.47 -8.16 12.91
N LEU A 269 -18.17 -8.92 11.85
CA LEU A 269 -17.27 -10.07 11.88
C LEU A 269 -15.82 -9.71 11.52
N GLN A 270 -15.58 -8.48 11.06
CA GLN A 270 -14.24 -7.88 10.82
C GLN A 270 -13.79 -7.09 12.05
#